data_2298de028889ac6020b418922c232490
#
_entry.id   2298de028889ac6020b418922c232490
#
_cell.length_a   1.000
_cell.length_b   1.000
_cell.length_c   1.000
_cell.angle_alpha   90.00
_cell.angle_beta   90.00
_cell.angle_gamma   90.00
#
_symmetry.space_group_name_H-M   'P 1'
#
loop_
_entity.id
_entity.type
_entity.pdbx_description
1 polymer ?
#
loop_
_entity_poly.entity_id
_entity_poly.type
_entity_poly.pdbx_seq_one_letter_code
_entity_poly.pdbx_strand_id
1 'polypeptide(L)'
;MNDKKPTIQDIFLYVRDNDLVNLSRLTKKQRKVFNDICRCRKQEMGCNTEKCTCGYKRIHYNSCRNPSCPMCQRFKREEWVDKNNHYTLNITYYHVVFTLPEELNPYILLDKRFGYRCLFDTVSDALKTLAKDPKYIGGTIGITAVLHTWSSTMGFHPHLHCIVSGGGYNQSGEWISKDKFLFPVLVLSKLFRGKFLDTFKKEYPLRRLNNITEFNNVVSECCEKDWVVYTKEP
;
A
#
# COMPACT_ATOMS: atom_id res chain seq x y z
N MET A 1 -24.53 16.93 -23.95
CA MET A 1 -24.22 15.55 -23.51
C MET A 1 -23.36 15.63 -22.28
N ASN A 2 -23.80 15.06 -21.16
CA ASN A 2 -23.00 15.09 -19.92
C ASN A 2 -21.82 14.10 -20.07
N ASP A 3 -20.63 14.62 -20.33
CA ASP A 3 -19.37 13.86 -20.39
C ASP A 3 -18.95 13.33 -19.00
N LYS A 4 -19.84 12.54 -18.40
CA LYS A 4 -19.51 11.87 -17.14
C LYS A 4 -18.53 10.74 -17.43
N LYS A 5 -17.28 10.89 -17.01
CA LYS A 5 -16.27 9.83 -17.14
C LYS A 5 -16.81 8.52 -16.53
N PRO A 6 -16.63 7.39 -17.20
CA PRO A 6 -17.10 6.09 -16.70
C PRO A 6 -16.45 5.78 -15.35
N THR A 7 -17.23 5.26 -14.43
CA THR A 7 -16.76 4.76 -13.13
C THR A 7 -16.28 3.31 -13.26
N ILE A 8 -15.54 2.84 -12.27
CA ILE A 8 -15.18 1.40 -12.19
C ILE A 8 -16.44 0.52 -12.16
N GLN A 9 -17.51 0.97 -11.53
CA GLN A 9 -18.78 0.22 -11.55
C GLN A 9 -19.37 0.12 -12.96
N ASP A 10 -19.30 1.19 -13.75
CA ASP A 10 -19.81 1.17 -15.12
C ASP A 10 -19.01 0.17 -15.99
N ILE A 11 -17.68 0.08 -15.78
CA ILE A 11 -16.85 -0.93 -16.44
C ILE A 11 -17.26 -2.34 -16.01
N PHE A 12 -17.46 -2.58 -14.71
CA PHE A 12 -17.87 -3.89 -14.20
C PHE A 12 -19.26 -4.31 -14.71
N LEU A 13 -20.19 -3.36 -14.81
CA LEU A 13 -21.52 -3.59 -15.38
C LEU A 13 -21.42 -3.93 -16.87
N TYR A 14 -20.63 -3.16 -17.62
CA TYR A 14 -20.39 -3.44 -19.04
C TYR A 14 -19.78 -4.82 -19.26
N VAL A 15 -18.78 -5.19 -18.48
CA VAL A 15 -18.13 -6.53 -18.55
C VAL A 15 -19.12 -7.65 -18.23
N ARG A 16 -20.01 -7.46 -17.24
CA ARG A 16 -21.07 -8.41 -16.88
C ARG A 16 -22.12 -8.55 -17.99
N ASP A 17 -22.60 -7.40 -18.47
CA ASP A 17 -23.74 -7.36 -19.40
C ASP A 17 -23.37 -7.81 -20.83
N ASN A 18 -22.06 -7.86 -21.14
CA ASN A 18 -21.51 -8.37 -22.41
C ASN A 18 -20.76 -9.71 -22.26
N ASP A 19 -20.89 -10.40 -21.11
CA ASP A 19 -20.25 -11.71 -20.85
C ASP A 19 -18.74 -11.76 -21.11
N LEU A 20 -18.03 -10.62 -20.90
CA LEU A 20 -16.60 -10.51 -21.18
C LEU A 20 -15.72 -11.18 -20.11
N VAL A 21 -16.30 -11.64 -19.00
CA VAL A 21 -15.61 -12.35 -17.93
C VAL A 21 -16.30 -13.66 -17.64
N ASN A 22 -15.56 -14.76 -17.76
CA ASN A 22 -16.03 -16.06 -17.32
C ASN A 22 -15.99 -16.14 -15.78
N LEU A 23 -17.13 -15.89 -15.14
CA LEU A 23 -17.27 -15.91 -13.68
C LEU A 23 -16.97 -17.28 -13.06
N SER A 24 -17.05 -18.39 -13.80
CA SER A 24 -16.72 -19.72 -13.29
C SER A 24 -15.22 -19.89 -13.01
N ARG A 25 -14.38 -19.16 -13.72
CA ARG A 25 -12.91 -19.14 -13.50
C ARG A 25 -12.47 -18.29 -12.31
N LEU A 26 -13.38 -17.48 -11.76
CA LEU A 26 -13.08 -16.67 -10.59
C LEU A 26 -13.21 -17.51 -9.31
N THR A 27 -12.31 -17.26 -8.36
CA THR A 27 -12.46 -17.80 -7.00
C THR A 27 -13.75 -17.28 -6.36
N LYS A 28 -14.27 -17.98 -5.35
CA LYS A 28 -15.46 -17.56 -4.60
C LYS A 28 -15.34 -16.10 -4.10
N LYS A 29 -14.15 -15.71 -3.63
CA LYS A 29 -13.89 -14.36 -3.14
C LYS A 29 -13.93 -13.33 -4.27
N GLN A 30 -13.28 -13.59 -5.39
CA GLN A 30 -13.27 -12.68 -6.56
C GLN A 30 -14.69 -12.50 -7.13
N ARG A 31 -15.44 -13.59 -7.26
CA ARG A 31 -16.85 -13.55 -7.70
C ARG A 31 -17.72 -12.72 -6.77
N LYS A 32 -17.54 -12.88 -5.45
CA LYS A 32 -18.24 -12.06 -4.47
C LYS A 32 -17.92 -10.56 -4.66
N VAL A 33 -16.63 -10.20 -4.79
CA VAL A 33 -16.20 -8.80 -5.02
C VAL A 33 -16.80 -8.25 -6.30
N PHE A 34 -16.75 -9.00 -7.39
CA PHE A 34 -17.32 -8.60 -8.68
C PHE A 34 -18.81 -8.27 -8.55
N ASN A 35 -19.60 -9.21 -8.00
CA ASN A 35 -21.03 -9.02 -7.80
C ASN A 35 -21.35 -7.86 -6.84
N ASP A 36 -20.59 -7.70 -5.75
CA ASP A 36 -20.76 -6.62 -4.79
C ASP A 36 -20.53 -5.24 -5.44
N ILE A 37 -19.53 -5.11 -6.32
CA ILE A 37 -19.27 -3.86 -7.05
C ILE A 37 -20.41 -3.57 -8.03
N CYS A 38 -20.83 -4.55 -8.82
CA CYS A 38 -21.94 -4.39 -9.78
C CYS A 38 -23.23 -3.91 -9.11
N ARG A 39 -23.56 -4.47 -7.93
CA ARG A 39 -24.80 -4.21 -7.21
C ARG A 39 -24.73 -3.01 -6.25
N CYS A 40 -23.56 -2.48 -5.99
CA CYS A 40 -23.35 -1.43 -4.99
C CYS A 40 -24.19 -0.19 -5.30
N ARG A 41 -24.98 0.27 -4.33
CA ARG A 41 -25.90 1.41 -4.47
C ARG A 41 -26.90 1.27 -5.62
N LYS A 42 -27.31 0.06 -5.91
CA LYS A 42 -28.40 -0.27 -6.82
C LYS A 42 -29.60 -0.84 -6.04
N GLN A 43 -30.74 -0.94 -6.70
CA GLN A 43 -32.01 -1.40 -6.11
C GLN A 43 -31.88 -2.76 -5.44
N GLU A 44 -31.07 -3.68 -5.99
CA GLU A 44 -30.81 -5.04 -5.49
C GLU A 44 -30.16 -5.08 -4.08
N MET A 45 -29.61 -3.96 -3.62
CA MET A 45 -29.04 -3.84 -2.27
C MET A 45 -30.06 -3.37 -1.23
N GLY A 46 -31.33 -3.16 -1.61
CA GLY A 46 -32.30 -2.49 -0.77
C GLY A 46 -32.09 -0.99 -0.66
N CYS A 47 -32.99 -0.30 -0.01
CA CYS A 47 -32.93 1.15 0.14
C CYS A 47 -33.53 1.61 1.46
N ASN A 48 -33.14 2.84 1.85
CA ASN A 48 -33.83 3.66 2.83
C ASN A 48 -34.55 4.78 2.13
N THR A 49 -35.79 5.10 2.54
CA THR A 49 -36.59 6.17 1.96
C THR A 49 -36.82 7.26 3.00
N GLU A 50 -36.39 8.45 2.69
CA GLU A 50 -36.69 9.67 3.44
C GLU A 50 -37.90 10.34 2.84
N LYS A 51 -38.82 10.83 3.68
CA LYS A 51 -40.00 11.61 3.26
C LYS A 51 -39.96 12.98 3.92
N CYS A 52 -40.10 14.02 3.12
CA CYS A 52 -40.29 15.37 3.61
C CYS A 52 -41.80 15.64 3.90
N THR A 53 -42.07 16.52 4.83
CA THR A 53 -43.46 17.01 5.08
C THR A 53 -44.10 17.66 3.85
N CYS A 54 -43.28 18.15 2.91
CA CYS A 54 -43.73 18.69 1.60
C CYS A 54 -44.13 17.61 0.59
N GLY A 55 -44.06 16.29 0.96
CA GLY A 55 -44.37 15.18 0.07
C GLY A 55 -43.20 14.66 -0.76
N TYR A 56 -42.04 15.37 -0.79
CA TYR A 56 -40.86 14.89 -1.49
C TYR A 56 -40.30 13.59 -0.88
N LYS A 57 -39.95 12.63 -1.73
CA LYS A 57 -39.34 11.36 -1.34
C LYS A 57 -37.96 11.25 -1.92
N ARG A 58 -36.98 10.87 -1.09
CA ARG A 58 -35.62 10.57 -1.50
C ARG A 58 -35.28 9.12 -1.19
N ILE A 59 -34.78 8.41 -2.19
CA ILE A 59 -34.39 7.01 -2.07
C ILE A 59 -32.86 6.92 -1.99
N HIS A 60 -32.35 6.28 -0.95
CA HIS A 60 -30.94 5.99 -0.75
C HIS A 60 -30.72 4.49 -0.83
N TYR A 61 -30.12 4.02 -1.91
CA TYR A 61 -29.75 2.62 -2.06
C TYR A 61 -28.58 2.26 -1.17
N ASN A 62 -28.64 1.08 -0.55
CA ASN A 62 -27.60 0.59 0.35
C ASN A 62 -26.29 0.31 -0.38
N SER A 63 -25.17 0.51 0.30
CA SER A 63 -23.84 0.19 -0.20
C SER A 63 -23.44 -1.25 0.11
N CYS A 64 -22.58 -1.86 -0.74
CA CYS A 64 -22.13 -3.24 -0.55
C CYS A 64 -21.14 -3.41 0.63
N ARG A 65 -20.53 -2.34 1.13
CA ARG A 65 -19.52 -2.30 2.19
C ARG A 65 -18.30 -3.20 1.94
N ASN A 66 -18.13 -3.69 0.70
CA ASN A 66 -17.00 -4.55 0.37
C ASN A 66 -15.68 -3.74 0.42
N PRO A 67 -14.61 -4.26 1.09
CA PRO A 67 -13.32 -3.60 1.16
C PRO A 67 -12.65 -3.35 -0.20
N SER A 68 -13.02 -4.11 -1.22
CA SER A 68 -12.51 -3.94 -2.60
C SER A 68 -13.38 -3.04 -3.46
N CYS A 69 -14.51 -2.53 -2.94
CA CYS A 69 -15.39 -1.64 -3.71
C CYS A 69 -14.88 -0.20 -3.66
N PRO A 70 -14.49 0.41 -4.81
CA PRO A 70 -13.93 1.76 -4.83
C PRO A 70 -14.93 2.83 -4.37
N MET A 71 -16.22 2.63 -4.58
CA MET A 71 -17.26 3.55 -4.13
C MET A 71 -17.46 3.51 -2.61
N CYS A 72 -17.36 2.30 -1.98
CA CYS A 72 -17.46 2.16 -0.54
C CYS A 72 -16.20 2.64 0.18
N GLN A 73 -15.02 2.49 -0.45
CA GLN A 73 -13.75 2.90 0.14
C GLN A 73 -13.48 4.40 0.01
N ARG A 74 -14.21 5.11 -0.85
CA ARG A 74 -14.01 6.54 -1.07
C ARG A 74 -14.08 7.34 0.24
N PHE A 75 -15.14 7.18 1.01
CA PHE A 75 -15.30 7.90 2.28
C PHE A 75 -14.23 7.53 3.30
N LYS A 76 -13.89 6.24 3.43
CA LYS A 76 -12.83 5.80 4.34
C LYS A 76 -11.47 6.37 3.96
N ARG A 77 -11.21 6.50 2.65
CA ARG A 77 -9.99 7.13 2.16
C ARG A 77 -9.98 8.62 2.47
N GLU A 78 -11.08 9.33 2.22
CA GLU A 78 -11.22 10.75 2.52
C GLU A 78 -11.03 10.99 4.03
N GLU A 79 -11.71 10.22 4.89
CA GLU A 79 -11.54 10.28 6.35
C GLU A 79 -10.08 10.02 6.79
N TRP A 80 -9.42 9.03 6.16
CA TRP A 80 -8.01 8.75 6.43
C TRP A 80 -7.10 9.91 6.00
N VAL A 81 -7.35 10.51 4.83
CA VAL A 81 -6.61 11.67 4.33
C VAL A 81 -6.80 12.88 5.26
N ASP A 82 -8.04 13.19 5.62
CA ASP A 82 -8.35 14.32 6.51
C ASP A 82 -7.68 14.14 7.88
N LYS A 83 -7.75 12.93 8.44
CA LYS A 83 -7.07 12.61 9.69
C LYS A 83 -5.55 12.81 9.60
N ASN A 84 -4.93 12.35 8.51
CA ASN A 84 -3.49 12.52 8.34
C ASN A 84 -3.11 13.97 8.08
N ASN A 85 -3.91 14.71 7.31
CA ASN A 85 -3.68 16.14 7.07
C ASN A 85 -3.69 16.95 8.36
N HIS A 86 -4.54 16.58 9.33
CA HIS A 86 -4.58 17.23 10.63
C HIS A 86 -3.24 17.12 11.40
N TYR A 87 -2.48 16.05 11.19
CA TYR A 87 -1.18 15.83 11.82
C TYR A 87 0.01 16.22 10.91
N THR A 88 -0.27 16.70 9.68
CA THR A 88 0.78 17.13 8.75
C THR A 88 1.34 18.47 9.17
N LEU A 89 2.65 18.54 9.40
CA LEU A 89 3.35 19.76 9.71
C LEU A 89 3.61 20.56 8.44
N ASN A 90 3.77 21.89 8.56
CA ASN A 90 4.17 22.75 7.44
C ASN A 90 5.67 22.67 7.22
N ILE A 91 6.15 21.55 6.72
CA ILE A 91 7.55 21.23 6.45
C ILE A 91 7.69 20.51 5.11
N THR A 92 8.89 20.39 4.63
CA THR A 92 9.25 19.56 3.48
C THR A 92 8.99 18.08 3.76
N TYR A 93 8.48 17.33 2.77
CA TYR A 93 8.32 15.89 2.82
C TYR A 93 8.96 15.24 1.60
N TYR A 94 9.57 14.08 1.82
CA TYR A 94 10.14 13.26 0.75
C TYR A 94 9.26 12.05 0.48
N HIS A 95 9.04 11.75 -0.80
CA HIS A 95 8.39 10.53 -1.22
C HIS A 95 9.46 9.47 -1.51
N VAL A 96 9.50 8.44 -0.68
CA VAL A 96 10.47 7.34 -0.80
C VAL A 96 9.74 6.04 -1.10
N VAL A 97 10.18 5.31 -2.11
CA VAL A 97 9.60 4.02 -2.51
C VAL A 97 10.61 2.91 -2.30
N PHE A 98 10.20 1.85 -1.64
CA PHE A 98 11.00 0.64 -1.40
C PHE A 98 10.37 -0.54 -2.13
N THR A 99 11.12 -1.14 -3.05
CA THR A 99 10.65 -2.23 -3.88
C THR A 99 11.39 -3.53 -3.55
N LEU A 100 10.64 -4.63 -3.45
CA LEU A 100 11.20 -5.96 -3.27
C LEU A 100 11.51 -6.61 -4.62
N PRO A 101 12.60 -7.41 -4.71
CA PRO A 101 12.85 -8.26 -5.88
C PRO A 101 11.72 -9.26 -6.12
N GLU A 102 11.42 -9.51 -7.39
CA GLU A 102 10.32 -10.41 -7.78
C GLU A 102 10.54 -11.86 -7.38
N GLU A 103 11.79 -12.28 -7.22
CA GLU A 103 12.18 -13.62 -6.78
C GLU A 103 11.65 -13.95 -5.38
N LEU A 104 11.39 -12.95 -4.56
CA LEU A 104 10.77 -13.12 -3.23
C LEU A 104 9.24 -13.27 -3.30
N ASN A 105 8.62 -12.96 -4.42
CA ASN A 105 7.16 -12.99 -4.57
C ASN A 105 6.52 -14.34 -4.21
N PRO A 106 7.04 -15.52 -4.64
CA PRO A 106 6.45 -16.80 -4.29
C PRO A 106 6.40 -17.02 -2.76
N TYR A 107 7.44 -16.64 -2.06
CA TYR A 107 7.52 -16.78 -0.60
C TYR A 107 6.60 -15.82 0.14
N ILE A 108 6.49 -14.59 -0.35
CA ILE A 108 5.55 -13.59 0.20
C ILE A 108 4.11 -14.02 -0.04
N LEU A 109 3.79 -14.61 -1.19
CA LEU A 109 2.44 -15.12 -1.49
C LEU A 109 2.04 -16.28 -0.58
N LEU A 110 2.99 -17.14 -0.16
CA LEU A 110 2.75 -18.23 0.79
C LEU A 110 2.43 -17.71 2.20
N ASP A 111 3.06 -16.61 2.63
CA ASP A 111 2.76 -15.95 3.89
C ASP A 111 2.76 -14.42 3.75
N LYS A 112 1.66 -13.89 3.22
CA LYS A 112 1.50 -12.44 3.01
C LYS A 112 1.60 -11.65 4.31
N ARG A 113 1.09 -12.20 5.43
CA ARG A 113 1.12 -11.52 6.71
C ARG A 113 2.55 -11.32 7.20
N PHE A 114 3.37 -12.36 7.10
CA PHE A 114 4.78 -12.29 7.44
C PHE A 114 5.53 -11.35 6.47
N GLY A 115 5.40 -11.57 5.15
CA GLY A 115 6.12 -10.78 4.14
C GLY A 115 5.84 -9.28 4.23
N TYR A 116 4.58 -8.89 4.42
CA TYR A 116 4.23 -7.48 4.56
C TYR A 116 4.72 -6.89 5.89
N ARG A 117 4.60 -7.62 7.00
CA ARG A 117 5.16 -7.19 8.29
C ARG A 117 6.67 -6.97 8.15
N CYS A 118 7.40 -7.94 7.61
CA CYS A 118 8.83 -7.84 7.39
C CYS A 118 9.20 -6.60 6.56
N LEU A 119 8.43 -6.31 5.49
CA LEU A 119 8.65 -5.13 4.66
C LEU A 119 8.43 -3.81 5.44
N PHE A 120 7.35 -3.69 6.19
CA PHE A 120 7.09 -2.49 7.00
C PHE A 120 8.16 -2.27 8.09
N ASP A 121 8.49 -3.33 8.83
CA ASP A 121 9.41 -3.25 9.96
C ASP A 121 10.83 -2.88 9.48
N THR A 122 11.30 -3.53 8.40
CA THR A 122 12.65 -3.30 7.89
C THR A 122 12.81 -1.96 7.19
N VAL A 123 11.81 -1.48 6.47
CA VAL A 123 11.78 -0.12 5.90
C VAL A 123 11.80 0.93 7.01
N SER A 124 10.93 0.77 8.00
CA SER A 124 10.90 1.69 9.16
C SER A 124 12.24 1.71 9.89
N ASP A 125 12.84 0.54 10.11
CA ASP A 125 14.12 0.42 10.79
C ASP A 125 15.28 1.00 9.96
N ALA A 126 15.31 0.78 8.65
CA ALA A 126 16.32 1.37 7.76
C ALA A 126 16.27 2.91 7.79
N LEU A 127 15.08 3.49 7.64
CA LEU A 127 14.89 4.95 7.69
C LEU A 127 15.27 5.52 9.06
N LYS A 128 14.85 4.89 10.15
CA LYS A 128 15.18 5.33 11.52
C LYS A 128 16.67 5.18 11.83
N THR A 129 17.33 4.14 11.30
CA THR A 129 18.77 3.94 11.49
C THR A 129 19.57 5.08 10.87
N LEU A 130 19.24 5.47 9.63
CA LEU A 130 19.89 6.63 9.01
C LEU A 130 19.53 7.95 9.68
N ALA A 131 18.28 8.11 10.11
CA ALA A 131 17.84 9.32 10.79
C ALA A 131 18.58 9.57 12.11
N LYS A 132 18.93 8.50 12.85
CA LYS A 132 19.69 8.61 14.11
C LYS A 132 21.13 9.02 13.92
N ASP A 133 21.72 8.83 12.73
CA ASP A 133 23.08 9.23 12.43
C ASP A 133 23.17 10.77 12.42
N PRO A 134 24.06 11.38 13.27
CA PRO A 134 24.25 12.83 13.32
C PRO A 134 24.66 13.47 11.98
N LYS A 135 25.26 12.70 11.07
CA LYS A 135 25.57 13.13 9.70
C LYS A 135 24.32 13.55 8.94
N TYR A 136 23.17 12.97 9.23
CA TYR A 136 21.90 13.29 8.58
C TYR A 136 21.03 14.18 9.48
N ILE A 137 20.31 13.59 10.42
CA ILE A 137 19.37 14.29 11.30
C ILE A 137 19.82 14.22 12.76
N GLY A 138 20.42 13.10 13.17
CA GLY A 138 20.81 12.84 14.56
C GLY A 138 19.62 12.62 15.50
N GLY A 139 18.48 12.17 14.97
CA GLY A 139 17.25 12.11 15.77
C GLY A 139 16.10 11.30 15.18
N THR A 140 14.90 11.73 15.49
CA THR A 140 13.64 11.03 15.15
C THR A 140 12.90 11.73 14.03
N ILE A 141 12.46 10.97 13.02
CA ILE A 141 11.70 11.44 11.86
C ILE A 141 10.27 10.92 11.86
N GLY A 142 9.38 11.64 11.16
CA GLY A 142 8.02 11.18 10.85
C GLY A 142 8.00 10.31 9.60
N ILE A 143 7.28 9.19 9.65
CA ILE A 143 7.13 8.26 8.52
C ILE A 143 5.67 7.85 8.41
N THR A 144 5.06 8.07 7.24
CA THR A 144 3.77 7.48 6.87
C THR A 144 4.01 6.53 5.70
N ALA A 145 3.65 5.26 5.84
CA ALA A 145 3.90 4.23 4.84
C ALA A 145 2.60 3.59 4.35
N VAL A 146 2.49 3.40 3.03
CA VAL A 146 1.35 2.78 2.35
C VAL A 146 1.83 1.64 1.50
N LEU A 147 1.26 0.44 1.72
CA LEU A 147 1.57 -0.76 0.95
C LEU A 147 0.83 -0.77 -0.39
N HIS A 148 1.56 -0.90 -1.47
CA HIS A 148 1.05 -1.32 -2.76
C HIS A 148 1.49 -2.76 -3.05
N THR A 149 0.63 -3.55 -3.69
CA THR A 149 0.90 -4.98 -3.98
C THR A 149 0.79 -5.32 -5.45
N TRP A 150 0.77 -4.31 -6.32
CA TRP A 150 0.63 -4.46 -7.78
C TRP A 150 1.59 -3.55 -8.54
N SER A 151 2.04 -4.01 -9.70
CA SER A 151 2.79 -3.22 -10.67
C SER A 151 1.85 -2.45 -11.62
N SER A 152 2.41 -1.66 -12.52
CA SER A 152 1.66 -1.00 -13.60
C SER A 152 0.90 -1.98 -14.50
N THR A 153 1.38 -3.21 -14.62
CA THR A 153 0.74 -4.30 -15.38
C THR A 153 -0.20 -5.15 -14.52
N MET A 154 -0.52 -4.71 -13.29
CA MET A 154 -1.37 -5.41 -12.32
C MET A 154 -0.81 -6.76 -11.83
N GLY A 155 0.45 -7.08 -12.12
CA GLY A 155 1.16 -8.22 -11.53
C GLY A 155 1.43 -8.01 -10.04
N PHE A 156 1.61 -9.11 -9.29
CA PHE A 156 1.95 -9.02 -7.86
C PHE A 156 3.35 -8.42 -7.69
N HIS A 157 3.42 -7.28 -7.01
CA HIS A 157 4.64 -6.50 -6.84
C HIS A 157 4.56 -5.68 -5.55
N PRO A 158 4.89 -6.27 -4.40
CA PRO A 158 4.80 -5.57 -3.12
C PRO A 158 5.90 -4.52 -2.98
N HIS A 159 5.47 -3.29 -2.69
CA HIS A 159 6.36 -2.16 -2.45
C HIS A 159 5.69 -1.17 -1.50
N LEU A 160 6.51 -0.39 -0.77
CA LEU A 160 6.03 0.64 0.14
C LEU A 160 6.27 2.03 -0.43
N HIS A 161 5.23 2.83 -0.45
CA HIS A 161 5.33 4.27 -0.60
C HIS A 161 5.40 4.90 0.78
N CYS A 162 6.47 5.64 1.04
CA CYS A 162 6.69 6.33 2.30
C CYS A 162 6.69 7.84 2.08
N ILE A 163 5.94 8.56 2.90
CA ILE A 163 6.06 10.01 3.08
C ILE A 163 6.93 10.19 4.31
N VAL A 164 8.10 10.78 4.14
CA VAL A 164 9.11 10.95 5.20
C VAL A 164 9.31 12.44 5.44
N SER A 165 9.29 12.88 6.71
CA SER A 165 9.55 14.28 7.05
C SER A 165 10.94 14.72 6.61
N GLY A 166 11.07 15.91 6.00
CA GLY A 166 12.33 16.53 5.60
C GLY A 166 13.10 17.11 6.78
N GLY A 167 13.03 16.47 7.91
CA GLY A 167 13.68 16.82 9.15
C GLY A 167 13.16 15.98 10.29
N GLY A 168 13.68 16.25 11.48
CA GLY A 168 13.28 15.54 12.69
C GLY A 168 13.80 16.22 13.95
N TYR A 169 13.38 15.69 15.09
CA TYR A 169 13.85 16.14 16.39
C TYR A 169 15.14 15.41 16.75
N ASN A 170 16.20 16.17 17.06
CA ASN A 170 17.44 15.64 17.63
C ASN A 170 17.24 15.21 19.10
N GLN A 171 18.32 14.70 19.71
CA GLN A 171 18.28 14.29 21.13
C GLN A 171 18.04 15.43 22.11
N SER A 172 18.36 16.68 21.71
CA SER A 172 18.11 17.89 22.53
C SER A 172 16.68 18.43 22.35
N GLY A 173 15.84 17.79 21.50
CA GLY A 173 14.49 18.25 21.22
C GLY A 173 14.40 19.38 20.21
N GLU A 174 15.50 19.71 19.52
CA GLU A 174 15.53 20.73 18.49
C GLU A 174 15.18 20.15 17.13
N TRP A 175 14.45 20.92 16.30
CA TRP A 175 14.12 20.51 14.93
C TRP A 175 15.30 20.75 13.99
N ILE A 176 15.76 19.69 13.33
CA ILE A 176 16.80 19.74 12.30
C ILE A 176 16.14 19.56 10.94
N SER A 177 16.18 20.59 10.09
CA SER A 177 15.60 20.58 8.75
C SER A 177 16.59 20.07 7.69
N LYS A 178 16.06 19.38 6.67
CA LYS A 178 16.79 18.93 5.47
C LYS A 178 15.93 19.20 4.24
N ASP A 179 16.29 20.27 3.52
CA ASP A 179 15.45 20.78 2.42
C ASP A 179 15.87 20.28 1.04
N LYS A 180 17.12 19.81 0.87
CA LYS A 180 17.64 19.40 -0.45
C LYS A 180 17.84 17.90 -0.59
N PHE A 181 18.09 17.19 0.48
CA PHE A 181 18.47 15.78 0.43
C PHE A 181 18.30 15.12 1.80
N LEU A 182 17.55 14.03 1.85
CA LEU A 182 17.31 13.35 3.13
C LEU A 182 18.39 12.30 3.42
N PHE A 183 18.50 11.28 2.55
CA PHE A 183 19.47 10.18 2.69
C PHE A 183 20.03 9.74 1.33
N PRO A 184 21.31 9.28 1.26
CA PRO A 184 21.86 8.70 0.03
C PRO A 184 21.10 7.45 -0.36
N VAL A 185 20.50 7.44 -1.55
CA VAL A 185 19.65 6.35 -2.04
C VAL A 185 20.40 5.00 -2.02
N LEU A 186 21.66 4.98 -2.44
CA LEU A 186 22.49 3.77 -2.43
C LEU A 186 22.73 3.21 -1.02
N VAL A 187 22.95 4.10 -0.05
CA VAL A 187 23.13 3.68 1.36
C VAL A 187 21.84 3.14 1.92
N LEU A 188 20.73 3.83 1.66
CA LEU A 188 19.40 3.40 2.10
C LEU A 188 19.00 2.05 1.47
N SER A 189 19.26 1.86 0.17
CA SER A 189 19.01 0.61 -0.56
C SER A 189 19.79 -0.56 0.04
N LYS A 190 21.10 -0.40 0.24
CA LYS A 190 21.95 -1.46 0.83
C LYS A 190 21.53 -1.80 2.26
N LEU A 191 21.20 -0.80 3.06
CA LEU A 191 20.76 -0.99 4.44
C LEU A 191 19.39 -1.70 4.48
N PHE A 192 18.44 -1.29 3.66
CA PHE A 192 17.14 -1.94 3.54
C PHE A 192 17.27 -3.40 3.11
N ARG A 193 18.05 -3.68 2.04
CA ARG A 193 18.31 -5.03 1.56
C ARG A 193 18.87 -5.91 2.67
N GLY A 194 19.93 -5.46 3.36
CA GLY A 194 20.56 -6.24 4.44
C GLY A 194 19.59 -6.56 5.57
N LYS A 195 18.87 -5.54 6.06
CA LYS A 195 17.87 -5.72 7.13
C LYS A 195 16.72 -6.64 6.72
N PHE A 196 16.21 -6.47 5.50
CA PHE A 196 15.11 -7.30 5.01
C PHE A 196 15.55 -8.77 4.89
N LEU A 197 16.65 -9.05 4.22
CA LEU A 197 17.11 -10.42 3.99
C LEU A 197 17.52 -11.11 5.30
N ASP A 198 18.13 -10.39 6.23
CA ASP A 198 18.47 -10.94 7.56
C ASP A 198 17.21 -11.35 8.34
N THR A 199 16.22 -10.45 8.44
CA THR A 199 14.94 -10.72 9.09
C THR A 199 14.17 -11.83 8.36
N PHE A 200 14.12 -11.74 7.03
CA PHE A 200 13.39 -12.68 6.19
C PHE A 200 13.96 -14.10 6.33
N LYS A 201 15.28 -14.24 6.31
CA LYS A 201 15.96 -15.54 6.48
C LYS A 201 15.79 -16.13 7.88
N LYS A 202 15.86 -15.28 8.92
CA LYS A 202 15.78 -15.74 10.32
C LYS A 202 14.37 -16.12 10.75
N GLU A 203 13.38 -15.33 10.33
CA GLU A 203 12.01 -15.44 10.85
C GLU A 203 11.03 -16.11 9.89
N TYR A 204 11.43 -16.39 8.63
CA TYR A 204 10.52 -17.04 7.70
C TYR A 204 10.10 -18.42 8.23
N PRO A 205 8.80 -18.75 8.22
CA PRO A 205 8.31 -20.01 8.76
C PRO A 205 8.72 -21.18 7.87
N LEU A 206 9.91 -21.75 8.11
CA LEU A 206 10.54 -22.80 7.31
C LEU A 206 9.63 -24.01 7.05
N ARG A 207 8.70 -24.30 7.97
CA ARG A 207 7.66 -25.35 7.80
C ARG A 207 6.75 -25.14 6.59
N ARG A 208 6.75 -23.93 5.99
CA ARG A 208 5.97 -23.60 4.79
C ARG A 208 6.76 -23.77 3.50
N LEU A 209 8.04 -24.10 3.62
CA LEU A 209 8.91 -24.31 2.47
C LEU A 209 8.84 -25.76 2.01
N ASN A 210 8.66 -25.94 0.70
CA ASN A 210 8.83 -27.25 0.07
C ASN A 210 10.30 -27.60 -0.12
N ASN A 211 11.15 -26.57 -0.28
CA ASN A 211 12.58 -26.71 -0.55
C ASN A 211 13.39 -25.61 0.15
N ILE A 212 14.08 -25.95 1.23
CA ILE A 212 14.91 -25.00 2.01
C ILE A 212 16.15 -24.58 1.21
N THR A 213 16.74 -25.48 0.41
CA THR A 213 17.92 -25.17 -0.40
C THR A 213 17.59 -24.13 -1.45
N GLU A 214 16.47 -24.27 -2.15
CA GLU A 214 15.98 -23.28 -3.13
C GLU A 214 15.73 -21.93 -2.48
N PHE A 215 15.07 -21.90 -1.32
CA PHE A 215 14.87 -20.67 -0.55
C PHE A 215 16.20 -19.97 -0.22
N ASN A 216 17.19 -20.70 0.28
CA ASN A 216 18.50 -20.15 0.60
C ASN A 216 19.22 -19.61 -0.65
N ASN A 217 19.11 -20.30 -1.79
CA ASN A 217 19.69 -19.83 -3.06
C ASN A 217 19.05 -18.52 -3.51
N VAL A 218 17.72 -18.41 -3.47
CA VAL A 218 17.01 -17.18 -3.81
C VAL A 218 17.39 -16.02 -2.88
N VAL A 219 17.49 -16.27 -1.56
CA VAL A 219 17.94 -15.24 -0.61
C VAL A 219 19.36 -14.78 -0.93
N SER A 220 20.26 -15.70 -1.28
CA SER A 220 21.65 -15.39 -1.66
C SER A 220 21.69 -14.57 -2.96
N GLU A 221 20.94 -14.97 -3.97
CA GLU A 221 20.81 -14.23 -5.23
C GLU A 221 20.28 -12.80 -4.99
N CYS A 222 19.25 -12.63 -4.18
CA CYS A 222 18.73 -11.33 -3.80
C CYS A 222 19.73 -10.48 -3.01
N CYS A 223 20.69 -11.09 -2.31
CA CYS A 223 21.76 -10.37 -1.61
C CYS A 223 22.77 -9.74 -2.57
N GLU A 224 23.00 -10.34 -3.72
CA GLU A 224 23.96 -9.85 -4.74
C GLU A 224 23.36 -8.77 -5.65
N LYS A 225 22.03 -8.70 -5.78
CA LYS A 225 21.33 -7.72 -6.61
C LYS A 225 21.25 -6.35 -5.94
N ASP A 226 21.24 -5.31 -6.77
CA ASP A 226 20.86 -3.97 -6.30
C ASP A 226 19.35 -3.87 -6.17
N TRP A 227 18.89 -3.42 -4.99
CA TRP A 227 17.47 -3.23 -4.73
C TRP A 227 17.05 -1.81 -5.07
N VAL A 228 15.85 -1.68 -5.61
CA VAL A 228 15.32 -0.39 -6.04
C VAL A 228 14.74 0.36 -4.83
N VAL A 229 15.41 1.44 -4.48
CA VAL A 229 14.86 2.50 -3.63
C VAL A 229 14.82 3.77 -4.46
N TYR A 230 13.66 4.40 -4.54
CA TYR A 230 13.47 5.64 -5.26
C TYR A 230 13.11 6.76 -4.28
N THR A 231 13.75 7.89 -4.40
CA THR A 231 13.42 9.10 -3.63
C THR A 231 13.09 10.22 -4.61
N LYS A 232 11.89 10.77 -4.47
CA LYS A 232 11.50 11.98 -5.17
C LYS A 232 11.71 13.17 -4.25
N GLU A 233 12.41 14.17 -4.76
CA GLU A 233 12.55 15.48 -4.12
C GLU A 233 11.18 16.16 -4.00
N PRO A 234 11.04 17.09 -3.03
CA PRO A 234 9.80 17.81 -2.77
C PRO A 234 9.30 18.59 -3.96
#